data_af8849652fe502aad98b77fc1b917934
#
_entry.id   af8849652fe502aad98b77fc1b917934
#
_cell.length_a   1.000
_cell.length_b   1.000
_cell.length_c   1.000
_cell.angle_alpha   90.00
_cell.angle_beta   90.00
_cell.angle_gamma   90.00
#
_symmetry.space_group_name_H-M   'P 1'
#
loop_
_entity.id
_entity.type
_entity.pdbx_description
1 polymer ?
#
loop_
_entity_poly.entity_id
_entity_poly.type
_entity_poly.pdbx_seq_one_letter_code
_entity_poly.pdbx_strand_id
1 'polypeptide(L)'
;MSEVKTPGTDVGGPPTEQQIVDAALAIVDADGAGALSVGAVARRLGVDADAVHARVGGLDGLERAVIETVLSSVALGPLTDDGVEWTAAVIQFALGMRGRLFDHPAVAELIMSGPMDSPSADGPVAREMTESLFVCLARGGLQAAIRAHGVYAVFVYVLGSIALDVAETDGKPPLPGESERIAARRAALRDLDPTRWPRTAAHLEEIAAWTSVDQFVWGLRVLLVGMTAT
;
A
#
# COMPACT_ATOMS: atom_id res chain seq x y z
N MET A 1 50.85 -35.29 12.40
CA MET A 1 50.18 -34.03 12.78
C MET A 1 49.42 -33.55 11.55
N SER A 2 48.15 -33.87 11.49
CA SER A 2 47.29 -33.46 10.36
C SER A 2 46.60 -32.15 10.77
N GLU A 3 46.86 -31.06 10.02
CA GLU A 3 46.15 -29.81 10.16
C GLU A 3 44.68 -29.99 9.74
N VAL A 4 43.79 -29.76 10.69
CA VAL A 4 42.34 -29.65 10.43
C VAL A 4 42.12 -28.29 9.79
N LYS A 5 41.87 -28.28 8.47
CA LYS A 5 41.45 -27.10 7.72
C LYS A 5 40.05 -26.75 8.14
N THR A 6 39.89 -25.68 8.90
CA THR A 6 38.59 -25.04 9.23
C THR A 6 37.92 -24.65 7.92
N PRO A 7 36.63 -24.98 7.69
CA PRO A 7 35.92 -24.49 6.52
C PRO A 7 35.77 -22.97 6.64
N GLY A 8 36.42 -22.26 5.70
CA GLY A 8 36.25 -20.84 5.54
C GLY A 8 34.77 -20.55 5.26
N THR A 9 34.16 -19.64 6.05
CA THR A 9 32.93 -18.98 5.73
C THR A 9 33.08 -18.36 4.35
N ASP A 10 32.31 -18.89 3.41
CA ASP A 10 32.16 -18.31 2.07
C ASP A 10 31.55 -16.89 2.28
N VAL A 11 32.40 -15.88 2.29
CA VAL A 11 31.99 -14.48 2.37
C VAL A 11 31.46 -14.15 0.98
N GLY A 12 30.17 -14.37 0.79
CA GLY A 12 29.46 -13.96 -0.42
C GLY A 12 29.78 -12.50 -0.73
N GLY A 13 29.93 -12.19 -2.03
CA GLY A 13 30.19 -10.82 -2.48
C GLY A 13 29.19 -9.79 -1.90
N PRO A 14 29.40 -8.49 -2.13
CA PRO A 14 28.52 -7.46 -1.62
C PRO A 14 27.05 -7.75 -2.01
N PRO A 15 26.07 -7.49 -1.11
CA PRO A 15 24.68 -7.84 -1.36
C PRO A 15 24.16 -7.12 -2.60
N THR A 16 23.33 -7.80 -3.39
CA THR A 16 22.62 -7.15 -4.50
C THR A 16 21.52 -6.24 -3.95
N GLU A 17 21.10 -5.27 -4.75
CA GLU A 17 19.99 -4.41 -4.39
C GLU A 17 18.70 -5.20 -4.11
N GLN A 18 18.41 -6.21 -4.92
CA GLN A 18 17.25 -7.09 -4.72
C GLN A 18 17.31 -7.83 -3.37
N GLN A 19 18.47 -8.37 -2.98
CA GLN A 19 18.63 -9.03 -1.68
C GLN A 19 18.39 -8.06 -0.51
N ILE A 20 18.84 -6.80 -0.65
CA ILE A 20 18.62 -5.75 0.35
C ILE A 20 17.13 -5.43 0.46
N VAL A 21 16.45 -5.26 -0.68
CA VAL A 21 15.01 -4.93 -0.71
C VAL A 21 14.16 -6.07 -0.18
N ASP A 22 14.46 -7.32 -0.56
CA ASP A 22 13.76 -8.50 -0.05
C ASP A 22 13.89 -8.62 1.48
N ALA A 23 15.12 -8.39 1.98
CA ALA A 23 15.37 -8.39 3.43
C ALA A 23 14.65 -7.24 4.14
N ALA A 24 14.61 -6.06 3.54
CA ALA A 24 13.93 -4.88 4.07
C ALA A 24 12.40 -5.11 4.11
N LEU A 25 11.81 -5.58 3.02
CA LEU A 25 10.38 -5.90 2.95
C LEU A 25 9.99 -6.95 3.99
N ALA A 26 10.81 -8.02 4.13
CA ALA A 26 10.55 -9.05 5.13
C ALA A 26 10.67 -8.54 6.59
N ILE A 27 11.48 -7.51 6.86
CA ILE A 27 11.54 -6.85 8.18
C ILE A 27 10.26 -6.02 8.40
N VAL A 28 9.87 -5.24 7.41
CA VAL A 28 8.67 -4.39 7.45
C VAL A 28 7.41 -5.23 7.66
N ASP A 29 7.27 -6.34 6.95
CA ASP A 29 6.12 -7.24 7.07
C ASP A 29 6.06 -7.94 8.45
N ALA A 30 7.22 -8.33 9.00
CA ALA A 30 7.27 -9.06 10.27
C ALA A 30 7.13 -8.16 11.49
N ASP A 31 7.80 -7.00 11.48
CA ASP A 31 8.05 -6.17 12.66
C ASP A 31 7.49 -4.75 12.53
N GLY A 32 6.85 -4.42 11.38
CA GLY A 32 6.28 -3.11 11.09
C GLY A 32 7.27 -2.09 10.51
N ALA A 33 6.74 -0.98 10.02
CA ALA A 33 7.50 0.10 9.36
C ALA A 33 8.64 0.65 10.24
N GLY A 34 8.37 0.85 11.53
CA GLY A 34 9.34 1.39 12.49
C GLY A 34 10.57 0.50 12.77
N ALA A 35 10.53 -0.79 12.37
CA ALA A 35 11.67 -1.69 12.52
C ALA A 35 12.70 -1.57 11.38
N LEU A 36 12.34 -0.88 10.28
CA LEU A 36 13.21 -0.73 9.12
C LEU A 36 14.40 0.15 9.46
N SER A 37 15.59 -0.37 9.25
CA SER A 37 16.84 0.39 9.36
C SER A 37 17.95 -0.29 8.57
N VAL A 38 18.95 0.48 8.13
CA VAL A 38 20.15 -0.05 7.47
C VAL A 38 20.81 -1.15 8.31
N GLY A 39 20.91 -0.92 9.64
CA GLY A 39 21.49 -1.90 10.56
C GLY A 39 20.67 -3.19 10.71
N ALA A 40 19.33 -3.11 10.67
CA ALA A 40 18.48 -4.29 10.73
C ALA A 40 18.63 -5.15 9.46
N VAL A 41 18.66 -4.51 8.28
CA VAL A 41 18.89 -5.20 7.01
C VAL A 41 20.28 -5.82 6.95
N ALA A 42 21.31 -5.08 7.36
CA ALA A 42 22.70 -5.59 7.40
C ALA A 42 22.82 -6.83 8.29
N ARG A 43 22.25 -6.79 9.50
CA ARG A 43 22.21 -7.96 10.40
C ARG A 43 21.51 -9.16 9.79
N ARG A 44 20.39 -8.93 9.11
CA ARG A 44 19.60 -10.00 8.46
C ARG A 44 20.39 -10.67 7.32
N LEU A 45 21.17 -9.88 6.58
CA LEU A 45 21.98 -10.36 5.46
C LEU A 45 23.37 -10.87 5.88
N GLY A 46 23.81 -10.60 7.12
CA GLY A 46 25.16 -10.95 7.59
C GLY A 46 26.26 -10.14 6.92
N VAL A 47 25.99 -8.86 6.60
CA VAL A 47 26.91 -7.94 5.93
C VAL A 47 27.14 -6.67 6.77
N ASP A 48 28.13 -5.84 6.40
CA ASP A 48 28.34 -4.54 7.03
C ASP A 48 27.24 -3.55 6.64
N ALA A 49 26.86 -2.68 7.60
CA ALA A 49 25.88 -1.63 7.37
C ALA A 49 26.32 -0.65 6.28
N ASP A 50 27.62 -0.39 6.16
CA ASP A 50 28.18 0.49 5.12
C ASP A 50 27.97 -0.10 3.72
N ALA A 51 28.01 -1.44 3.56
CA ALA A 51 27.73 -2.10 2.29
C ALA A 51 26.28 -1.91 1.85
N VAL A 52 25.33 -2.00 2.79
CA VAL A 52 23.91 -1.71 2.53
C VAL A 52 23.73 -0.21 2.22
N HIS A 53 24.29 0.67 3.04
CA HIS A 53 24.18 2.12 2.85
C HIS A 53 24.71 2.58 1.49
N ALA A 54 25.87 2.08 1.08
CA ALA A 54 26.47 2.40 -0.22
C ALA A 54 25.61 1.97 -1.42
N ARG A 55 24.79 0.92 -1.24
CA ARG A 55 23.96 0.39 -2.33
C ARG A 55 22.64 1.13 -2.49
N VAL A 56 22.00 1.54 -1.39
CA VAL A 56 20.64 2.10 -1.40
C VAL A 56 20.55 3.56 -0.94
N GLY A 57 21.63 4.15 -0.42
CA GLY A 57 21.64 5.55 0.01
C GLY A 57 21.02 5.82 1.39
N GLY A 58 21.00 4.81 2.27
CA GLY A 58 20.50 4.97 3.64
C GLY A 58 19.05 4.55 3.85
N LEU A 59 18.40 5.05 4.93
CA LEU A 59 17.03 4.67 5.29
C LEU A 59 16.03 5.14 4.24
N ASP A 60 16.11 6.39 3.79
CA ASP A 60 15.21 6.95 2.77
C ASP A 60 15.27 6.14 1.45
N GLY A 61 16.47 5.65 1.09
CA GLY A 61 16.65 4.77 -0.05
C GLY A 61 16.04 3.38 0.15
N LEU A 62 16.13 2.82 1.36
CA LEU A 62 15.47 1.56 1.71
C LEU A 62 13.94 1.69 1.65
N GLU A 63 13.39 2.72 2.28
CA GLU A 63 11.95 2.99 2.28
C GLU A 63 11.42 3.14 0.85
N ARG A 64 12.10 3.94 0.02
CA ARG A 64 11.76 4.09 -1.39
C ARG A 64 11.80 2.76 -2.13
N ALA A 65 12.85 1.99 -1.98
CA ALA A 65 13.01 0.72 -2.69
C ALA A 65 11.93 -0.31 -2.28
N VAL A 66 11.54 -0.36 -1.02
CA VAL A 66 10.43 -1.19 -0.52
C VAL A 66 9.10 -0.74 -1.12
N ILE A 67 8.79 0.56 -1.07
CA ILE A 67 7.56 1.12 -1.64
C ILE A 67 7.50 0.85 -3.15
N GLU A 68 8.57 1.15 -3.89
CA GLU A 68 8.67 0.92 -5.34
C GLU A 68 8.46 -0.56 -5.69
N THR A 69 9.03 -1.48 -4.91
CA THR A 69 8.88 -2.93 -5.14
C THR A 69 7.43 -3.37 -5.01
N VAL A 70 6.74 -2.94 -3.97
CA VAL A 70 5.32 -3.29 -3.76
C VAL A 70 4.44 -2.66 -4.82
N LEU A 71 4.62 -1.35 -5.08
CA LEU A 71 3.80 -0.63 -6.05
C LEU A 71 4.05 -1.06 -7.49
N SER A 72 5.27 -1.48 -7.87
CA SER A 72 5.59 -1.94 -9.23
C SER A 72 4.79 -3.16 -9.68
N SER A 73 4.24 -3.90 -8.72
CA SER A 73 3.38 -5.07 -8.98
C SER A 73 1.92 -4.71 -9.32
N VAL A 74 1.54 -3.42 -9.21
CA VAL A 74 0.19 -2.95 -9.57
C VAL A 74 0.09 -2.79 -11.08
N ALA A 75 -0.93 -3.42 -11.69
CA ALA A 75 -1.13 -3.37 -13.13
C ALA A 75 -1.63 -1.97 -13.58
N LEU A 76 -0.86 -1.31 -14.43
CA LEU A 76 -1.21 0.00 -15.03
C LEU A 76 -1.87 -0.14 -16.41
N GLY A 77 -1.79 -1.31 -17.06
CA GLY A 77 -2.34 -1.55 -18.40
C GLY A 77 -3.79 -1.07 -18.58
N PRO A 78 -4.72 -1.37 -17.67
CA PRO A 78 -6.10 -0.89 -17.78
C PRO A 78 -6.24 0.63 -17.88
N LEU A 79 -5.36 1.40 -17.23
CA LEU A 79 -5.38 2.86 -17.25
C LEU A 79 -5.01 3.45 -18.62
N THR A 80 -4.24 2.71 -19.42
CA THR A 80 -3.72 3.15 -20.72
C THR A 80 -4.39 2.43 -21.91
N ASP A 81 -5.24 1.45 -21.64
CA ASP A 81 -5.97 0.69 -22.67
C ASP A 81 -7.25 1.43 -23.08
N ASP A 82 -7.32 1.88 -24.34
CA ASP A 82 -8.47 2.58 -24.91
C ASP A 82 -9.73 1.69 -25.01
N GLY A 83 -9.58 0.38 -24.96
CA GLY A 83 -10.70 -0.58 -24.96
C GLY A 83 -11.39 -0.74 -23.60
N VAL A 84 -10.78 -0.23 -22.54
CA VAL A 84 -11.34 -0.29 -21.19
C VAL A 84 -12.02 1.04 -20.85
N GLU A 85 -13.28 0.97 -20.41
CA GLU A 85 -14.01 2.16 -19.95
C GLU A 85 -13.24 2.81 -18.77
N TRP A 86 -13.07 4.14 -18.80
CA TRP A 86 -12.15 4.84 -17.90
C TRP A 86 -12.47 4.67 -16.40
N THR A 87 -13.76 4.65 -16.01
CA THR A 87 -14.12 4.43 -14.60
C THR A 87 -13.82 3.00 -14.18
N ALA A 88 -14.04 2.02 -15.06
CA ALA A 88 -13.67 0.64 -14.81
C ALA A 88 -12.16 0.47 -14.70
N ALA A 89 -11.38 1.18 -15.51
CA ALA A 89 -9.93 1.19 -15.46
C ALA A 89 -9.41 1.73 -14.11
N VAL A 90 -9.94 2.87 -13.65
CA VAL A 90 -9.58 3.44 -12.33
C VAL A 90 -9.96 2.50 -11.18
N ILE A 91 -11.13 1.84 -11.25
CA ILE A 91 -11.56 0.88 -10.24
C ILE A 91 -10.62 -0.34 -10.21
N GLN A 92 -10.24 -0.88 -11.37
CA GLN A 92 -9.29 -2.01 -11.45
C GLN A 92 -7.93 -1.63 -10.87
N PHE A 93 -7.39 -0.46 -11.23
CA PHE A 93 -6.16 0.07 -10.65
C PHE A 93 -6.25 0.21 -9.13
N ALA A 94 -7.30 0.84 -8.62
CA ALA A 94 -7.52 1.07 -7.20
C ALA A 94 -7.64 -0.24 -6.40
N LEU A 95 -8.34 -1.24 -6.95
CA LEU A 95 -8.43 -2.59 -6.37
C LEU A 95 -7.08 -3.30 -6.36
N GLY A 96 -6.31 -3.18 -7.46
CA GLY A 96 -4.96 -3.72 -7.53
C GLY A 96 -4.03 -3.10 -6.49
N MET A 97 -4.02 -1.77 -6.37
CA MET A 97 -3.23 -1.04 -5.37
C MET A 97 -3.67 -1.43 -3.94
N ARG A 98 -4.99 -1.45 -3.68
CA ARG A 98 -5.53 -1.86 -2.39
C ARG A 98 -5.08 -3.29 -2.03
N GLY A 99 -5.18 -4.24 -2.96
CA GLY A 99 -4.77 -5.63 -2.74
C GLY A 99 -3.30 -5.73 -2.36
N ARG A 100 -2.40 -5.05 -3.08
CA ARG A 100 -0.96 -5.06 -2.78
C ARG A 100 -0.61 -4.48 -1.42
N LEU A 101 -1.29 -3.39 -1.05
CA LEU A 101 -1.07 -2.78 0.27
C LEU A 101 -1.74 -3.58 1.41
N PHE A 102 -2.73 -4.42 1.10
CA PHE A 102 -3.25 -5.41 2.06
C PHE A 102 -2.29 -6.58 2.28
N ASP A 103 -1.58 -6.99 1.23
CA ASP A 103 -0.53 -8.01 1.34
C ASP A 103 0.67 -7.49 2.17
N HIS A 104 0.89 -6.15 2.17
CA HIS A 104 2.00 -5.45 2.84
C HIS A 104 1.50 -4.21 3.60
N PRO A 105 0.74 -4.37 4.69
CA PRO A 105 0.07 -3.25 5.36
C PRO A 105 1.03 -2.20 5.94
N ALA A 106 2.20 -2.60 6.40
CA ALA A 106 3.22 -1.69 6.91
C ALA A 106 3.84 -0.80 5.79
N VAL A 107 3.75 -1.22 4.51
CA VAL A 107 4.15 -0.37 3.38
C VAL A 107 3.16 0.78 3.17
N ALA A 108 1.86 0.55 3.41
CA ALA A 108 0.88 1.64 3.43
C ALA A 108 1.21 2.68 4.52
N GLU A 109 1.66 2.24 5.69
CA GLU A 109 2.15 3.12 6.76
C GLU A 109 3.39 3.93 6.31
N LEU A 110 4.37 3.30 5.66
CA LEU A 110 5.54 4.00 5.09
C LEU A 110 5.13 5.10 4.11
N ILE A 111 4.17 4.81 3.20
CA ILE A 111 3.69 5.79 2.23
C ILE A 111 3.01 6.99 2.93
N MET A 112 2.21 6.73 3.98
CA MET A 112 1.43 7.77 4.66
C MET A 112 2.23 8.56 5.70
N SER A 113 3.26 7.98 6.31
CA SER A 113 4.08 8.64 7.33
C SER A 113 5.24 9.45 6.75
N GLY A 114 5.59 9.22 5.49
CA GLY A 114 6.61 10.00 4.80
C GLY A 114 6.19 11.46 4.62
N PRO A 115 7.13 12.43 4.73
CA PRO A 115 6.82 13.81 4.36
C PRO A 115 6.37 13.88 2.91
N MET A 116 5.40 14.77 2.61
CA MET A 116 4.85 14.94 1.24
C MET A 116 5.91 15.30 0.19
N ASP A 117 7.04 15.82 0.64
CA ASP A 117 8.22 16.14 -0.16
C ASP A 117 9.33 15.08 -0.06
N SER A 118 9.03 13.93 0.56
CA SER A 118 10.00 12.83 0.68
C SER A 118 10.26 12.18 -0.67
N PRO A 119 11.54 11.93 -1.01
CA PRO A 119 11.90 11.18 -2.21
C PRO A 119 11.28 9.77 -2.29
N SER A 120 10.87 9.18 -1.15
CA SER A 120 10.24 7.86 -1.09
C SER A 120 8.82 7.83 -1.68
N ALA A 121 8.07 8.95 -1.58
CA ALA A 121 6.73 9.07 -2.14
C ALA A 121 6.71 9.50 -3.62
N ASP A 122 7.84 9.95 -4.18
CA ASP A 122 7.96 10.49 -5.54
C ASP A 122 8.94 9.66 -6.41
N GLY A 123 8.89 8.34 -6.25
CA GLY A 123 9.69 7.41 -7.02
C GLY A 123 9.19 7.21 -8.47
N PRO A 124 9.97 6.51 -9.32
CA PRO A 124 9.60 6.26 -10.72
C PRO A 124 8.23 5.59 -10.88
N VAL A 125 7.91 4.60 -10.05
CA VAL A 125 6.63 3.88 -10.11
C VAL A 125 5.46 4.79 -9.72
N ALA A 126 5.61 5.60 -8.66
CA ALA A 126 4.57 6.53 -8.24
C ALA A 126 4.28 7.59 -9.32
N ARG A 127 5.33 8.05 -10.03
CA ARG A 127 5.19 8.97 -11.19
C ARG A 127 4.49 8.31 -12.35
N GLU A 128 4.82 7.07 -12.67
CA GLU A 128 4.17 6.30 -13.75
C GLU A 128 2.69 6.04 -13.45
N MET A 129 2.35 5.71 -12.20
CA MET A 129 0.97 5.61 -11.74
C MET A 129 0.21 6.92 -11.91
N THR A 130 0.82 8.02 -11.50
CA THR A 130 0.27 9.38 -11.61
C THR A 130 0.00 9.74 -13.07
N GLU A 131 0.98 9.54 -13.97
CA GLU A 131 0.84 9.82 -15.39
C GLU A 131 -0.22 8.94 -16.04
N SER A 132 -0.24 7.64 -15.73
CA SER A 132 -1.26 6.71 -16.24
C SER A 132 -2.67 7.11 -15.80
N LEU A 133 -2.85 7.57 -14.56
CA LEU A 133 -4.12 8.11 -14.09
C LEU A 133 -4.50 9.39 -14.85
N PHE A 134 -3.57 10.32 -15.09
CA PHE A 134 -3.84 11.50 -15.90
C PHE A 134 -4.32 11.14 -17.31
N VAL A 135 -3.67 10.17 -17.97
CA VAL A 135 -4.07 9.66 -19.28
C VAL A 135 -5.49 9.08 -19.23
N CYS A 136 -5.77 8.24 -18.23
CA CYS A 136 -7.09 7.62 -18.05
C CYS A 136 -8.20 8.66 -17.84
N LEU A 137 -7.99 9.63 -16.94
CA LEU A 137 -8.96 10.69 -16.66
C LEU A 137 -9.15 11.64 -17.87
N ALA A 138 -8.10 11.87 -18.67
CA ALA A 138 -8.22 12.62 -19.92
C ALA A 138 -9.09 11.89 -20.96
N ARG A 139 -8.94 10.58 -21.07
CA ARG A 139 -9.76 9.71 -21.92
C ARG A 139 -11.23 9.75 -21.49
N GLY A 140 -11.49 9.89 -20.18
CA GLY A 140 -12.83 10.11 -19.63
C GLY A 140 -13.43 11.49 -19.93
N GLY A 141 -12.73 12.36 -20.66
CA GLY A 141 -13.21 13.69 -21.04
C GLY A 141 -13.13 14.75 -19.93
N LEU A 142 -12.48 14.45 -18.79
CA LEU A 142 -12.37 15.39 -17.68
C LEU A 142 -11.46 16.58 -18.05
N GLN A 143 -11.85 17.79 -17.61
CA GLN A 143 -11.04 18.99 -17.81
C GLN A 143 -9.71 18.92 -17.03
N ALA A 144 -8.68 19.62 -17.49
CA ALA A 144 -7.34 19.57 -16.91
C ALA A 144 -7.29 19.85 -15.40
N ALA A 145 -8.05 20.85 -14.93
CA ALA A 145 -8.12 21.18 -13.50
C ALA A 145 -8.75 20.04 -12.68
N ILE A 146 -9.82 19.44 -13.19
CA ILE A 146 -10.51 18.31 -12.54
C ILE A 146 -9.60 17.08 -12.48
N ARG A 147 -8.82 16.82 -13.55
CA ARG A 147 -7.88 15.70 -13.57
C ARG A 147 -6.85 15.78 -12.46
N ALA A 148 -6.27 16.96 -12.22
CA ALA A 148 -5.29 17.14 -11.15
C ALA A 148 -5.88 16.82 -9.76
N HIS A 149 -7.08 17.34 -9.48
CA HIS A 149 -7.79 17.01 -8.25
C HIS A 149 -8.20 15.54 -8.20
N GLY A 150 -8.61 14.97 -9.33
CA GLY A 150 -9.08 13.60 -9.46
C GLY A 150 -7.98 12.58 -9.16
N VAL A 151 -6.78 12.76 -9.71
CA VAL A 151 -5.62 11.89 -9.42
C VAL A 151 -5.33 11.86 -7.92
N TYR A 152 -5.24 13.05 -7.29
CA TYR A 152 -5.02 13.14 -5.85
C TYR A 152 -6.14 12.47 -5.05
N ALA A 153 -7.40 12.73 -5.41
CA ALA A 153 -8.57 12.17 -4.73
C ALA A 153 -8.61 10.64 -4.79
N VAL A 154 -8.21 10.03 -5.93
CA VAL A 154 -8.10 8.58 -6.06
C VAL A 154 -7.04 8.02 -5.10
N PHE A 155 -5.84 8.59 -5.06
CA PHE A 155 -4.80 8.14 -4.13
C PHE A 155 -5.24 8.28 -2.67
N VAL A 156 -5.78 9.44 -2.28
CA VAL A 156 -6.25 9.67 -0.90
C VAL A 156 -7.35 8.68 -0.53
N TYR A 157 -8.29 8.41 -1.45
CA TYR A 157 -9.36 7.45 -1.19
C TYR A 157 -8.81 6.03 -0.97
N VAL A 158 -7.90 5.57 -1.84
CA VAL A 158 -7.30 4.24 -1.72
C VAL A 158 -6.50 4.12 -0.43
N LEU A 159 -5.56 5.03 -0.19
CA LEU A 159 -4.69 5.00 1.00
C LEU A 159 -5.50 5.15 2.29
N GLY A 160 -6.48 6.07 2.32
CA GLY A 160 -7.36 6.25 3.48
C GLY A 160 -8.19 5.01 3.81
N SER A 161 -8.69 4.30 2.77
CA SER A 161 -9.43 3.05 2.98
C SER A 161 -8.55 1.96 3.62
N ILE A 162 -7.31 1.83 3.15
CA ILE A 162 -6.36 0.86 3.67
C ILE A 162 -5.96 1.19 5.11
N ALA A 163 -5.70 2.48 5.40
CA ALA A 163 -5.37 2.93 6.75
C ALA A 163 -6.45 2.56 7.77
N LEU A 164 -7.73 2.75 7.40
CA LEU A 164 -8.86 2.37 8.25
C LEU A 164 -8.95 0.86 8.44
N ASP A 165 -8.74 0.09 7.37
CA ASP A 165 -8.77 -1.37 7.44
C ASP A 165 -7.65 -1.93 8.33
N VAL A 166 -6.43 -1.39 8.19
CA VAL A 166 -5.26 -1.80 8.98
C VAL A 166 -5.42 -1.40 10.45
N ALA A 167 -5.97 -0.21 10.74
CA ALA A 167 -6.19 0.28 12.10
C ALA A 167 -7.15 -0.60 12.93
N GLU A 168 -7.97 -1.42 12.28
CA GLU A 168 -8.88 -2.37 12.95
C GLU A 168 -8.26 -3.75 13.19
N THR A 169 -7.00 -3.93 12.82
CA THR A 169 -6.24 -5.18 12.95
C THR A 169 -4.96 -4.95 13.74
N ASP A 170 -4.16 -5.99 13.90
CA ASP A 170 -2.81 -5.86 14.48
C ASP A 170 -1.76 -5.34 13.46
N GLY A 171 -2.21 -5.04 12.23
CA GLY A 171 -1.36 -4.52 11.17
C GLY A 171 -0.36 -5.53 10.58
N LYS A 172 -0.42 -6.79 10.98
CA LYS A 172 0.50 -7.83 10.53
C LYS A 172 -0.11 -8.69 9.43
N PRO A 173 0.63 -8.95 8.34
CA PRO A 173 0.16 -9.85 7.31
C PRO A 173 0.20 -11.33 7.77
N PRO A 174 -0.73 -12.20 7.32
CA PRO A 174 -1.88 -11.81 6.53
C PRO A 174 -2.95 -11.12 7.37
N LEU A 175 -3.52 -10.02 6.89
CA LEU A 175 -4.65 -9.39 7.57
C LEU A 175 -5.86 -10.33 7.61
N PRO A 176 -6.74 -10.21 8.65
CA PRO A 176 -7.97 -10.98 8.70
C PRO A 176 -8.81 -10.84 7.44
N GLY A 177 -9.46 -11.91 7.01
CA GLY A 177 -10.32 -11.91 5.84
C GLY A 177 -11.49 -10.92 5.96
N GLU A 178 -12.05 -10.46 4.84
CA GLU A 178 -13.15 -9.51 4.83
C GLU A 178 -14.34 -9.97 5.69
N SER A 179 -14.76 -11.22 5.52
CA SER A 179 -15.86 -11.80 6.31
C SER A 179 -15.58 -11.79 7.82
N GLU A 180 -14.33 -12.01 8.20
CA GLU A 180 -13.90 -12.01 9.61
C GLU A 180 -13.93 -10.58 10.18
N ARG A 181 -13.43 -9.59 9.45
CA ARG A 181 -13.47 -8.18 9.84
C ARG A 181 -14.91 -7.68 10.00
N ILE A 182 -15.79 -8.02 9.04
CA ILE A 182 -17.23 -7.69 9.12
C ILE A 182 -17.87 -8.34 10.35
N ALA A 183 -17.57 -9.62 10.63
CA ALA A 183 -18.09 -10.31 11.79
C ALA A 183 -17.60 -9.70 13.11
N ALA A 184 -16.33 -9.31 13.18
CA ALA A 184 -15.76 -8.65 14.36
C ALA A 184 -16.43 -7.30 14.62
N ARG A 185 -16.61 -6.47 13.58
CA ARG A 185 -17.31 -5.17 13.71
C ARG A 185 -18.78 -5.35 14.08
N ARG A 186 -19.47 -6.30 13.47
CA ARG A 186 -20.87 -6.64 13.86
C ARG A 186 -20.94 -7.03 15.33
N ALA A 187 -19.99 -7.82 15.82
CA ALA A 187 -19.92 -8.20 17.24
C ALA A 187 -19.69 -6.99 18.15
N ALA A 188 -18.82 -6.07 17.79
CA ALA A 188 -18.55 -4.83 18.53
C ALA A 188 -19.78 -3.90 18.61
N LEU A 189 -20.67 -3.94 17.61
CA LEU A 189 -21.89 -3.15 17.57
C LEU A 189 -23.09 -3.80 18.27
N ARG A 190 -22.94 -5.04 18.79
CA ARG A 190 -24.06 -5.83 19.37
C ARG A 190 -24.73 -5.15 20.56
N ASP A 191 -23.95 -4.46 21.38
CA ASP A 191 -24.41 -3.84 22.63
C ASP A 191 -24.84 -2.37 22.43
N LEU A 192 -25.05 -1.96 21.17
CA LEU A 192 -25.52 -0.61 20.85
C LEU A 192 -26.95 -0.42 21.34
N ASP A 193 -27.16 0.59 22.19
CA ASP A 193 -28.50 0.95 22.68
C ASP A 193 -29.34 1.62 21.56
N PRO A 194 -30.37 0.95 21.04
CA PRO A 194 -31.17 1.46 19.93
C PRO A 194 -32.04 2.67 20.34
N THR A 195 -32.30 2.88 21.63
CA THR A 195 -33.05 4.06 22.08
C THR A 195 -32.18 5.32 22.07
N ARG A 196 -30.90 5.17 22.36
CA ARG A 196 -29.91 6.25 22.32
C ARG A 196 -29.39 6.52 20.91
N TRP A 197 -29.22 5.44 20.11
CA TRP A 197 -28.62 5.49 18.76
C TRP A 197 -29.53 4.84 17.69
N PRO A 198 -30.78 5.31 17.51
CA PRO A 198 -31.75 4.61 16.66
C PRO A 198 -31.34 4.52 15.20
N ARG A 199 -30.68 5.55 14.66
CA ARG A 199 -30.23 5.57 13.25
C ARG A 199 -29.07 4.62 13.01
N THR A 200 -28.10 4.58 13.92
CA THR A 200 -26.98 3.64 13.86
C THR A 200 -27.45 2.20 13.99
N ALA A 201 -28.38 1.93 14.91
CA ALA A 201 -28.95 0.61 15.10
C ALA A 201 -29.75 0.12 13.88
N ALA A 202 -30.43 1.03 13.17
CA ALA A 202 -31.16 0.70 11.94
C ALA A 202 -30.27 0.33 10.75
N HIS A 203 -28.97 0.71 10.78
CA HIS A 203 -27.99 0.46 9.70
C HIS A 203 -26.81 -0.38 10.17
N LEU A 204 -27.01 -1.24 11.16
CA LEU A 204 -25.94 -2.02 11.77
C LEU A 204 -25.20 -2.90 10.77
N GLU A 205 -25.90 -3.55 9.85
CA GLU A 205 -25.31 -4.45 8.86
C GLU A 205 -24.45 -3.68 7.84
N GLU A 206 -24.95 -2.53 7.38
CA GLU A 206 -24.21 -1.66 6.46
C GLU A 206 -22.96 -1.09 7.16
N ILE A 207 -23.07 -0.69 8.43
CA ILE A 207 -21.94 -0.19 9.21
C ILE A 207 -20.90 -1.30 9.46
N ALA A 208 -21.36 -2.52 9.73
CA ALA A 208 -20.44 -3.66 9.85
C ALA A 208 -19.65 -3.94 8.56
N ALA A 209 -20.21 -3.61 7.39
CA ALA A 209 -19.61 -3.80 6.09
C ALA A 209 -18.80 -2.58 5.58
N TRP A 210 -18.54 -1.54 6.37
CA TRP A 210 -17.84 -0.33 5.91
C TRP A 210 -16.43 -0.55 5.35
N THR A 211 -15.77 -1.66 5.71
CA THR A 211 -14.46 -2.04 5.17
C THR A 211 -14.53 -3.14 4.10
N SER A 212 -15.73 -3.42 3.55
CA SER A 212 -15.87 -4.37 2.47
C SER A 212 -15.33 -3.83 1.14
N VAL A 213 -15.01 -4.74 0.23
CA VAL A 213 -14.66 -4.40 -1.17
C VAL A 213 -15.83 -3.71 -1.86
N ASP A 214 -17.07 -4.11 -1.59
CA ASP A 214 -18.27 -3.52 -2.17
C ASP A 214 -18.41 -2.05 -1.74
N GLN A 215 -18.20 -1.73 -0.47
CA GLN A 215 -18.20 -0.35 0.04
C GLN A 215 -17.08 0.46 -0.59
N PHE A 216 -15.87 -0.09 -0.70
CA PHE A 216 -14.75 0.56 -1.37
C PHE A 216 -15.07 0.91 -2.82
N VAL A 217 -15.59 -0.04 -3.59
CA VAL A 217 -15.97 0.17 -5.00
C VAL A 217 -17.10 1.17 -5.12
N TRP A 218 -18.11 1.11 -4.24
CA TRP A 218 -19.23 2.05 -4.23
C TRP A 218 -18.73 3.49 -4.01
N GLY A 219 -17.91 3.72 -3.00
CA GLY A 219 -17.39 5.06 -2.70
C GLY A 219 -16.49 5.61 -3.81
N LEU A 220 -15.66 4.75 -4.41
CA LEU A 220 -14.84 5.15 -5.55
C LEU A 220 -15.72 5.53 -6.76
N ARG A 221 -16.79 4.78 -7.06
CA ARG A 221 -17.74 5.14 -8.11
C ARG A 221 -18.40 6.50 -7.86
N VAL A 222 -18.83 6.76 -6.62
CA VAL A 222 -19.41 8.07 -6.23
C VAL A 222 -18.40 9.19 -6.47
N LEU A 223 -17.13 8.97 -6.10
CA LEU A 223 -16.05 9.93 -6.35
C LEU A 223 -15.88 10.21 -7.86
N LEU A 224 -15.78 9.16 -8.67
CA LEU A 224 -15.59 9.29 -10.12
C LEU A 224 -16.78 9.96 -10.82
N VAL A 225 -18.02 9.62 -10.45
CA VAL A 225 -19.23 10.29 -10.94
C VAL A 225 -19.25 11.77 -10.54
N GLY A 226 -18.84 12.08 -9.30
CA GLY A 226 -18.72 13.48 -8.85
C GLY A 226 -17.76 14.32 -9.70
N MET A 227 -16.69 13.72 -10.22
CA MET A 227 -15.74 14.42 -11.11
C MET A 227 -16.33 14.79 -12.47
N THR A 228 -17.35 14.07 -12.96
CA THR A 228 -18.02 14.37 -14.24
C THR A 228 -19.11 15.41 -14.11
N ALA A 229 -19.57 15.70 -12.90
CA ALA A 229 -20.63 16.66 -12.62
C ALA A 229 -20.11 18.09 -12.36
N THR A 230 -18.79 18.27 -12.32
CA THR A 230 -18.10 19.55 -12.07
C THR A 230 -17.46 20.08 -13.34
#